data_13045d15fa3efdb29a04123a1dab089f
#
_entry.id   13045d15fa3efdb29a04123a1dab089f
#
_cell.length_a   1.000
_cell.length_b   1.000
_cell.length_c   1.000
_cell.angle_alpha   90.00
_cell.angle_beta   90.00
_cell.angle_gamma   90.00
#
_symmetry.space_group_name_H-M   'P 1'
#
loop_
_entity.id
_entity.type
_entity.pdbx_description
1 polymer ?
#
loop_
_entity_poly.entity_id
_entity_poly.type
_entity_poly.pdbx_seq_one_letter_code
_entity_poly.pdbx_strand_id
1 'polypeptide(L)'
;MTKPYVRLDKNDAAVLLVDHQAGLLSLVRDIEPDKFKNNVLALGDLAKYFNLPTILTTSFETGPNGPLVPELKAQFPDAPYIARPGNINAWDNEYFVKAVKATGKKQLIIAGVVTEVCVAFPALSAIEEGFDVFVVTDASGTFNEITRHSAWDRMSQAGAQLMTWFGVACELHRDWRNDIEGLATLFSNHIPDYRNLMTSYDTLTKQK
;
A
#
# COMPACT_ATOMS: atom_id res chain seq x y z
N MET A 1 20.13 14.54 11.27
CA MET A 1 18.98 14.89 12.13
C MET A 1 17.87 13.92 11.77
N THR A 2 17.28 13.24 12.76
CA THR A 2 16.10 12.37 12.54
C THR A 2 14.90 13.24 12.16
N LYS A 3 14.21 12.88 11.07
CA LYS A 3 12.96 13.55 10.68
C LYS A 3 11.95 13.41 11.84
N PRO A 4 11.24 14.47 12.24
CA PRO A 4 10.23 14.33 13.30
C PRO A 4 9.12 13.38 12.86
N TYR A 5 8.49 12.71 13.82
CA TYR A 5 7.34 11.86 13.57
C TYR A 5 6.22 12.66 12.90
N VAL A 6 5.76 12.17 11.76
CA VAL A 6 4.61 12.70 11.03
C VAL A 6 3.50 11.66 11.10
N ARG A 7 2.36 12.07 11.60
CA ARG A 7 1.18 11.20 11.70
C ARG A 7 0.38 11.22 10.41
N LEU A 8 -0.09 10.05 9.95
CA LEU A 8 -0.97 9.95 8.79
C LEU A 8 -2.25 10.76 8.98
N ASP A 9 -2.66 11.48 7.93
CA ASP A 9 -3.92 12.21 7.87
C ASP A 9 -4.69 11.79 6.60
N LYS A 10 -5.91 11.26 6.78
CA LYS A 10 -6.77 10.85 5.67
C LYS A 10 -7.11 11.98 4.71
N ASN A 11 -7.03 13.23 5.17
CA ASN A 11 -7.29 14.41 4.34
C ASN A 11 -6.07 14.85 3.52
N ASP A 12 -4.86 14.35 3.85
CA ASP A 12 -3.61 14.71 3.18
C ASP A 12 -2.85 13.50 2.60
N ALA A 13 -3.45 12.31 2.61
CA ALA A 13 -2.84 11.08 2.12
C ALA A 13 -3.36 10.66 0.74
N ALA A 14 -2.47 10.07 -0.06
CA ALA A 14 -2.78 9.34 -1.30
C ALA A 14 -2.11 7.97 -1.29
N VAL A 15 -2.68 7.00 -2.00
CA VAL A 15 -2.14 5.62 -2.10
C VAL A 15 -1.53 5.41 -3.47
N LEU A 16 -0.31 4.88 -3.48
CA LEU A 16 0.42 4.49 -4.70
C LEU A 16 0.62 2.97 -4.70
N LEU A 17 0.01 2.30 -5.68
CA LEU A 17 0.11 0.86 -5.88
C LEU A 17 1.00 0.60 -7.09
N VAL A 18 2.25 0.18 -6.80
CA VAL A 18 3.34 0.15 -7.78
C VAL A 18 3.66 -1.28 -8.19
N ASP A 19 3.46 -1.59 -9.45
CA ASP A 19 3.93 -2.83 -10.08
C ASP A 19 3.41 -4.13 -9.43
N HIS A 20 2.19 -4.13 -8.89
CA HIS A 20 1.50 -5.35 -8.47
C HIS A 20 1.06 -6.16 -9.69
N GLN A 21 2.04 -6.60 -10.49
CA GLN A 21 1.87 -7.30 -11.76
C GLN A 21 1.95 -8.81 -11.59
N ALA A 22 1.19 -9.55 -12.39
CA ALA A 22 1.05 -11.00 -12.25
C ALA A 22 2.39 -11.75 -12.30
N GLY A 23 3.30 -11.35 -13.20
CA GLY A 23 4.64 -11.92 -13.27
C GLY A 23 5.50 -11.58 -12.07
N LEU A 24 5.47 -10.33 -11.61
CA LEU A 24 6.25 -9.89 -10.46
C LEU A 24 5.77 -10.50 -9.15
N LEU A 25 4.47 -10.71 -8.97
CA LEU A 25 3.95 -11.41 -7.79
C LEU A 25 4.54 -12.82 -7.65
N SER A 26 4.86 -13.48 -8.77
CA SER A 26 5.48 -14.80 -8.75
C SER A 26 6.89 -14.81 -8.15
N LEU A 27 7.53 -13.65 -8.02
CA LEU A 27 8.86 -13.49 -7.42
C LEU A 27 8.84 -13.32 -5.91
N VAL A 28 7.69 -12.98 -5.33
CA VAL A 28 7.54 -12.77 -3.87
C VAL A 28 7.73 -14.09 -3.14
N ARG A 29 8.71 -14.12 -2.22
CA ARG A 29 9.07 -15.29 -1.41
C ARG A 29 9.28 -14.94 0.07
N ASP A 30 9.25 -13.67 0.41
CA ASP A 30 9.41 -13.18 1.79
C ASP A 30 8.08 -13.09 2.56
N ILE A 31 6.97 -13.24 1.85
CA ILE A 31 5.61 -13.32 2.41
C ILE A 31 4.88 -14.49 1.74
N GLU A 32 4.05 -15.19 2.49
CA GLU A 32 3.23 -16.28 1.98
C GLU A 32 2.27 -15.73 0.89
N PRO A 33 2.13 -16.38 -0.30
CA PRO A 33 1.47 -15.81 -1.46
C PRO A 33 0.02 -15.36 -1.23
N ASP A 34 -0.81 -16.20 -0.58
CA ASP A 34 -2.22 -15.85 -0.35
C ASP A 34 -2.35 -14.70 0.66
N LYS A 35 -1.48 -14.69 1.68
CA LYS A 35 -1.41 -13.61 2.66
C LYS A 35 -0.95 -12.30 2.01
N PHE A 36 0.07 -12.37 1.15
CA PHE A 36 0.55 -11.21 0.42
C PHE A 36 -0.56 -10.62 -0.46
N LYS A 37 -1.21 -11.44 -1.29
CA LYS A 37 -2.31 -11.02 -2.15
C LYS A 37 -3.46 -10.42 -1.33
N ASN A 38 -3.84 -11.06 -0.22
CA ASN A 38 -4.87 -10.54 0.67
C ASN A 38 -4.50 -9.14 1.21
N ASN A 39 -3.26 -8.93 1.63
CA ASN A 39 -2.82 -7.64 2.18
C ASN A 39 -2.81 -6.54 1.12
N VAL A 40 -2.44 -6.87 -0.13
CA VAL A 40 -2.52 -5.93 -1.27
C VAL A 40 -3.98 -5.49 -1.49
N LEU A 41 -4.91 -6.45 -1.51
CA LEU A 41 -6.34 -6.15 -1.68
C LEU A 41 -6.92 -5.41 -0.46
N ALA A 42 -6.46 -5.75 0.76
CA ALA A 42 -6.82 -5.05 1.99
C ALA A 42 -6.41 -3.57 1.95
N LEU A 43 -5.21 -3.28 1.44
CA LEU A 43 -4.77 -1.89 1.23
C LEU A 43 -5.64 -1.17 0.21
N GLY A 44 -6.09 -1.86 -0.84
CA GLY A 44 -7.05 -1.33 -1.80
C GLY A 44 -8.40 -1.01 -1.16
N ASP A 45 -8.97 -1.92 -0.39
CA ASP A 45 -10.24 -1.70 0.31
C ASP A 45 -10.13 -0.62 1.38
N LEU A 46 -8.98 -0.52 2.06
CA LEU A 46 -8.65 0.59 2.97
C LEU A 46 -8.69 1.93 2.24
N ALA A 47 -8.04 2.02 1.07
CA ALA A 47 -8.02 3.25 0.28
C ALA A 47 -9.43 3.70 -0.12
N LYS A 48 -10.30 2.75 -0.49
CA LYS A 48 -11.72 3.00 -0.77
C LYS A 48 -12.49 3.43 0.48
N TYR A 49 -12.29 2.74 1.59
CA TYR A 49 -12.95 3.02 2.86
C TYR A 49 -12.70 4.46 3.34
N PHE A 50 -11.45 4.94 3.22
CA PHE A 50 -11.09 6.31 3.59
C PHE A 50 -11.23 7.31 2.43
N ASN A 51 -11.69 6.86 1.25
CA ASN A 51 -11.81 7.68 0.03
C ASN A 51 -10.49 8.40 -0.33
N LEU A 52 -9.37 7.66 -0.25
CA LEU A 52 -8.04 8.20 -0.57
C LEU A 52 -7.84 8.23 -2.09
N PRO A 53 -7.32 9.32 -2.65
CA PRO A 53 -6.82 9.31 -4.02
C PRO A 53 -5.84 8.16 -4.20
N THR A 54 -6.09 7.31 -5.21
CA THR A 54 -5.28 6.11 -5.46
C THR A 54 -4.75 6.15 -6.88
N ILE A 55 -3.45 5.85 -7.06
CA ILE A 55 -2.79 5.80 -8.35
C ILE A 55 -2.21 4.40 -8.53
N LEU A 56 -2.51 3.78 -9.67
CA LEU A 56 -1.99 2.50 -10.08
C LEU A 56 -0.91 2.71 -11.14
N THR A 57 0.18 1.97 -11.05
CA THR A 57 1.19 1.98 -12.10
C THR A 57 1.79 0.60 -12.30
N THR A 58 2.22 0.33 -13.52
CA THR A 58 2.89 -0.89 -13.94
C THR A 58 4.10 -0.56 -14.79
N SER A 59 5.04 -1.51 -14.92
CA SER A 59 6.22 -1.38 -15.75
C SER A 59 6.28 -2.53 -16.75
N PHE A 60 6.41 -2.21 -18.04
CA PHE A 60 6.65 -3.16 -19.12
C PHE A 60 5.67 -4.35 -19.13
N GLU A 61 4.37 -4.08 -19.19
CA GLU A 61 3.30 -5.09 -19.11
C GLU A 61 3.36 -6.15 -20.22
N THR A 62 3.91 -5.80 -21.38
CA THR A 62 4.07 -6.71 -22.52
C THR A 62 5.27 -7.65 -22.37
N GLY A 63 6.08 -7.45 -21.33
CA GLY A 63 7.22 -8.28 -20.99
C GLY A 63 6.90 -9.28 -19.88
N PRO A 64 7.93 -9.86 -19.24
CA PRO A 64 7.76 -10.89 -18.21
C PRO A 64 7.07 -10.39 -16.93
N ASN A 65 7.01 -9.08 -16.70
CA ASN A 65 6.29 -8.51 -15.56
C ASN A 65 4.78 -8.80 -15.64
N GLY A 66 4.23 -8.88 -16.85
CA GLY A 66 2.81 -9.13 -17.08
C GLY A 66 1.89 -7.98 -16.70
N PRO A 67 0.58 -8.16 -16.81
CA PRO A 67 -0.41 -7.13 -16.50
C PRO A 67 -0.57 -6.94 -14.98
N LEU A 68 -1.19 -5.81 -14.62
CA LEU A 68 -1.68 -5.57 -13.26
C LEU A 68 -2.63 -6.69 -12.81
N VAL A 69 -2.57 -7.07 -11.55
CA VAL A 69 -3.48 -8.06 -10.95
C VAL A 69 -4.94 -7.65 -11.19
N PRO A 70 -5.76 -8.52 -11.81
CA PRO A 70 -7.12 -8.17 -12.22
C PRO A 70 -8.02 -7.69 -11.07
N GLU A 71 -7.89 -8.30 -9.89
CA GLU A 71 -8.70 -7.94 -8.72
C GLU A 71 -8.37 -6.52 -8.24
N LEU A 72 -7.09 -6.14 -8.27
CA LEU A 72 -6.68 -4.79 -7.90
C LEU A 72 -7.16 -3.76 -8.94
N LYS A 73 -7.10 -4.11 -10.22
CA LYS A 73 -7.66 -3.28 -11.30
C LYS A 73 -9.18 -3.09 -11.14
N ALA A 74 -9.90 -4.14 -10.74
CA ALA A 74 -11.33 -4.09 -10.51
C ALA A 74 -11.74 -3.24 -9.29
N GLN A 75 -10.87 -3.13 -8.28
CA GLN A 75 -11.12 -2.25 -7.12
C GLN A 75 -11.10 -0.76 -7.52
N PHE A 76 -10.38 -0.39 -8.57
CA PHE A 76 -10.14 0.99 -8.99
C PHE A 76 -10.35 1.20 -10.50
N PRO A 77 -11.58 1.02 -11.02
CA PRO A 77 -11.85 1.11 -12.45
C PRO A 77 -11.60 2.51 -13.02
N ASP A 78 -11.80 3.55 -12.21
CA ASP A 78 -11.72 4.97 -12.60
C ASP A 78 -10.46 5.68 -12.10
N ALA A 79 -9.57 4.99 -11.37
CA ALA A 79 -8.35 5.59 -10.85
C ALA A 79 -7.32 5.83 -11.97
N PRO A 80 -6.46 6.85 -11.85
CA PRO A 80 -5.33 7.02 -12.74
C PRO A 80 -4.48 5.74 -12.80
N TYR A 81 -4.33 5.22 -14.00
CA TYR A 81 -3.55 4.02 -14.27
C TYR A 81 -2.46 4.34 -15.29
N ILE A 82 -1.21 4.25 -14.88
CA ILE A 82 -0.04 4.60 -15.71
C ILE A 82 0.75 3.33 -16.04
N ALA A 83 0.56 2.81 -17.26
CA ALA A 83 1.38 1.73 -17.81
C ALA A 83 2.69 2.33 -18.34
N ARG A 84 3.78 2.20 -17.58
CA ARG A 84 5.10 2.72 -17.97
C ARG A 84 5.75 1.80 -19.00
N PRO A 85 6.39 2.35 -20.05
CA PRO A 85 7.00 1.53 -21.11
C PRO A 85 8.20 0.69 -20.64
N GLY A 86 8.86 1.07 -19.54
CA GLY A 86 10.02 0.36 -19.02
C GLY A 86 10.81 1.11 -17.94
N ASN A 87 10.33 2.30 -17.51
CA ASN A 87 10.98 3.00 -16.41
C ASN A 87 10.99 2.11 -15.17
N ILE A 88 12.18 1.81 -14.64
CA ILE A 88 12.36 1.00 -13.43
C ILE A 88 11.85 1.78 -12.23
N ASN A 89 12.35 3.01 -12.05
CA ASN A 89 11.79 3.92 -11.06
C ASN A 89 10.51 4.56 -11.62
N ALA A 90 9.40 4.39 -10.92
CA ALA A 90 8.15 5.03 -11.32
C ALA A 90 8.26 6.56 -11.33
N TRP A 91 9.11 7.14 -10.51
CA TRP A 91 9.34 8.59 -10.44
C TRP A 91 10.05 9.16 -11.67
N ASP A 92 10.74 8.33 -12.47
CA ASP A 92 11.34 8.74 -13.76
C ASP A 92 10.29 8.89 -14.89
N ASN A 93 9.03 8.59 -14.60
CA ASN A 93 7.92 8.74 -15.55
C ASN A 93 7.12 10.01 -15.24
N GLU A 94 7.14 10.97 -16.16
CA GLU A 94 6.48 12.26 -15.99
C GLU A 94 4.96 12.17 -15.77
N TYR A 95 4.29 11.20 -16.42
CA TYR A 95 2.83 11.01 -16.28
C TYR A 95 2.48 10.49 -14.90
N PHE A 96 3.31 9.58 -14.35
CA PHE A 96 3.14 9.09 -12.98
C PHE A 96 3.31 10.22 -11.97
N VAL A 97 4.42 10.95 -12.03
CA VAL A 97 4.69 12.09 -11.15
C VAL A 97 3.60 13.16 -11.25
N LYS A 98 3.14 13.45 -12.47
CA LYS A 98 2.03 14.40 -12.69
C LYS A 98 0.73 13.92 -12.02
N ALA A 99 0.40 12.64 -12.14
CA ALA A 99 -0.78 12.06 -11.47
C ALA A 99 -0.67 12.14 -9.94
N VAL A 100 0.51 11.83 -9.37
CA VAL A 100 0.75 11.98 -7.93
C VAL A 100 0.56 13.41 -7.47
N LYS A 101 1.21 14.37 -8.14
CA LYS A 101 1.11 15.81 -7.80
C LYS A 101 -0.30 16.37 -7.98
N ALA A 102 -1.06 15.85 -8.94
CA ALA A 102 -2.45 16.26 -9.18
C ALA A 102 -3.39 15.88 -8.04
N THR A 103 -3.03 14.93 -7.16
CA THR A 103 -3.81 14.64 -5.95
C THR A 103 -3.81 15.80 -4.95
N GLY A 104 -2.81 16.68 -5.00
CA GLY A 104 -2.61 17.76 -4.04
C GLY A 104 -2.22 17.29 -2.63
N LYS A 105 -1.92 16.00 -2.46
CA LYS A 105 -1.58 15.39 -1.16
C LYS A 105 -0.08 15.44 -0.90
N LYS A 106 0.31 15.54 0.37
CA LYS A 106 1.71 15.56 0.81
C LYS A 106 2.18 14.25 1.42
N GLN A 107 1.25 13.40 1.83
CA GLN A 107 1.53 12.10 2.42
C GLN A 107 1.26 11.00 1.40
N LEU A 108 2.26 10.14 1.17
CA LEU A 108 2.17 9.06 0.20
C LEU A 108 2.27 7.71 0.89
N ILE A 109 1.21 6.91 0.79
CA ILE A 109 1.15 5.52 1.24
C ILE A 109 1.54 4.66 0.05
N ILE A 110 2.70 4.00 0.11
CA ILE A 110 3.30 3.29 -1.03
C ILE A 110 3.38 1.80 -0.74
N ALA A 111 2.94 0.99 -1.69
CA ALA A 111 3.15 -0.46 -1.71
C ALA A 111 3.45 -0.94 -3.13
N GLY A 112 4.16 -2.08 -3.25
CA GLY A 112 4.51 -2.60 -4.59
C GLY A 112 5.41 -3.83 -4.61
N VAL A 113 5.80 -4.24 -5.81
CA VAL A 113 6.68 -5.38 -6.10
C VAL A 113 7.69 -5.01 -7.18
N VAL A 114 9.00 -5.13 -6.91
CA VAL A 114 9.65 -5.68 -5.70
C VAL A 114 10.05 -4.55 -4.74
N THR A 115 10.12 -4.87 -3.46
CA THR A 115 10.32 -3.89 -2.38
C THR A 115 11.57 -3.02 -2.57
N GLU A 116 12.71 -3.59 -2.92
CA GLU A 116 14.00 -2.89 -3.02
C GLU A 116 14.16 -2.02 -4.27
N VAL A 117 13.25 -2.14 -5.25
CA VAL A 117 13.28 -1.40 -6.52
C VAL A 117 12.01 -0.58 -6.69
N CYS A 118 10.91 -1.26 -7.02
CA CYS A 118 9.67 -0.59 -7.41
C CYS A 118 8.99 0.16 -6.26
N VAL A 119 9.30 -0.18 -5.01
CA VAL A 119 8.86 0.56 -3.82
C VAL A 119 9.95 1.54 -3.36
N ALA A 120 11.18 1.06 -3.19
CA ALA A 120 12.24 1.88 -2.61
C ALA A 120 12.60 3.09 -3.48
N PHE A 121 12.68 2.93 -4.81
CA PHE A 121 13.13 4.03 -5.67
C PHE A 121 12.12 5.18 -5.70
N PRO A 122 10.82 4.98 -5.98
CA PRO A 122 9.87 6.07 -5.91
C PRO A 122 9.69 6.63 -4.49
N ALA A 123 9.82 5.80 -3.43
CA ALA A 123 9.78 6.27 -2.05
C ALA A 123 10.92 7.27 -1.76
N LEU A 124 12.15 6.93 -2.18
CA LEU A 124 13.32 7.79 -2.00
C LEU A 124 13.21 9.08 -2.82
N SER A 125 12.75 8.99 -4.07
CA SER A 125 12.54 10.15 -4.93
C SER A 125 11.45 11.08 -4.38
N ALA A 126 10.36 10.52 -3.86
CA ALA A 126 9.29 11.29 -3.22
C ALA A 126 9.78 12.02 -1.95
N ILE A 127 10.61 11.36 -1.13
CA ILE A 127 11.22 11.99 0.06
C ILE A 127 12.12 13.16 -0.35
N GLU A 128 12.92 13.00 -1.41
CA GLU A 128 13.79 14.06 -1.94
C GLU A 128 12.98 15.29 -2.39
N GLU A 129 11.78 15.07 -2.96
CA GLU A 129 10.85 16.13 -3.34
C GLU A 129 10.03 16.70 -2.17
N GLY A 130 10.23 16.21 -0.95
CA GLY A 130 9.62 16.74 0.27
C GLY A 130 8.30 16.11 0.69
N PHE A 131 7.90 15.00 0.08
CA PHE A 131 6.73 14.23 0.54
C PHE A 131 7.04 13.50 1.85
N ASP A 132 6.01 13.28 2.66
CA ASP A 132 6.04 12.33 3.77
C ASP A 132 5.63 10.96 3.26
N VAL A 133 6.53 9.99 3.37
CA VAL A 133 6.35 8.66 2.76
C VAL A 133 6.11 7.59 3.82
N PHE A 134 5.06 6.80 3.61
CA PHE A 134 4.66 5.67 4.43
C PHE A 134 4.65 4.42 3.56
N VAL A 135 5.55 3.48 3.85
CA VAL A 135 5.67 2.24 3.08
C VAL A 135 4.91 1.12 3.77
N VAL A 136 3.98 0.49 3.03
CA VAL A 136 3.19 -0.62 3.56
C VAL A 136 3.93 -1.93 3.34
N THR A 137 4.61 -2.39 4.39
CA THR A 137 5.58 -3.47 4.34
C THR A 137 4.99 -4.84 4.07
N ASP A 138 3.76 -5.07 4.49
CA ASP A 138 3.05 -6.34 4.31
C ASP A 138 2.20 -6.42 3.02
N ALA A 139 2.12 -5.28 2.28
CA ALA A 139 1.60 -5.20 0.91
C ALA A 139 2.73 -4.92 -0.12
N SER A 140 3.99 -5.00 0.30
CA SER A 140 5.21 -4.90 -0.51
C SER A 140 6.02 -6.18 -0.35
N GLY A 141 6.35 -6.84 -1.46
CA GLY A 141 7.01 -8.14 -1.42
C GLY A 141 8.29 -8.21 -2.26
N THR A 142 9.17 -9.17 -1.95
CA THR A 142 10.43 -9.40 -2.67
C THR A 142 10.92 -10.85 -2.57
N PHE A 143 12.14 -11.11 -3.03
CA PHE A 143 12.72 -12.44 -3.21
C PHE A 143 13.03 -13.17 -1.90
N ASN A 144 13.44 -12.46 -0.86
CA ASN A 144 13.86 -13.04 0.43
C ASN A 144 13.98 -11.97 1.52
N GLU A 145 14.16 -12.43 2.77
CA GLU A 145 14.25 -11.55 3.93
C GLU A 145 15.47 -10.62 3.93
N ILE A 146 16.62 -11.06 3.41
CA ILE A 146 17.83 -10.23 3.37
C ILE A 146 17.59 -9.03 2.47
N THR A 147 17.02 -9.25 1.29
CA THR A 147 16.65 -8.20 0.33
C THR A 147 15.64 -7.23 0.93
N ARG A 148 14.61 -7.78 1.58
CA ARG A 148 13.58 -7.00 2.28
C ARG A 148 14.18 -6.08 3.34
N HIS A 149 15.01 -6.61 4.23
CA HIS A 149 15.62 -5.83 5.31
C HIS A 149 16.55 -4.74 4.77
N SER A 150 17.37 -5.04 3.74
CA SER A 150 18.19 -4.03 3.07
C SER A 150 17.35 -2.87 2.52
N ALA A 151 16.20 -3.18 1.91
CA ALA A 151 15.30 -2.16 1.39
C ALA A 151 14.65 -1.33 2.50
N TRP A 152 14.18 -1.99 3.56
CA TRP A 152 13.58 -1.33 4.72
C TRP A 152 14.56 -0.38 5.41
N ASP A 153 15.78 -0.85 5.67
CA ASP A 153 16.83 -0.03 6.29
C ASP A 153 17.12 1.20 5.44
N ARG A 154 17.28 1.02 4.13
CA ARG A 154 17.54 2.13 3.20
C ARG A 154 16.42 3.16 3.20
N MET A 155 15.16 2.73 3.14
CA MET A 155 14.01 3.63 3.14
C MET A 155 13.84 4.33 4.50
N SER A 156 13.99 3.59 5.61
CA SER A 156 13.91 4.16 6.95
C SER A 156 15.01 5.20 7.22
N GLN A 157 16.23 4.94 6.81
CA GLN A 157 17.34 5.90 6.94
C GLN A 157 17.10 7.18 6.14
N ALA A 158 16.41 7.09 5.01
CA ALA A 158 16.00 8.25 4.22
C ALA A 158 14.81 9.01 4.81
N GLY A 159 14.11 8.42 5.80
CA GLY A 159 13.00 9.07 6.50
C GLY A 159 11.60 8.53 6.12
N ALA A 160 11.50 7.41 5.40
CA ALA A 160 10.23 6.72 5.21
C ALA A 160 9.77 6.09 6.53
N GLN A 161 8.48 6.10 6.78
CA GLN A 161 7.85 5.39 7.87
C GLN A 161 7.33 4.03 7.38
N LEU A 162 7.80 2.94 8.00
CA LEU A 162 7.40 1.59 7.65
C LEU A 162 6.19 1.18 8.49
N MET A 163 5.12 0.74 7.84
CA MET A 163 3.87 0.35 8.49
C MET A 163 3.31 -0.92 7.87
N THR A 164 2.41 -1.60 8.58
CA THR A 164 1.51 -2.59 7.99
C THR A 164 0.21 -1.93 7.56
N TRP A 165 -0.54 -2.55 6.63
CA TRP A 165 -1.84 -2.00 6.22
C TRP A 165 -2.81 -1.81 7.40
N PHE A 166 -2.78 -2.72 8.38
CA PHE A 166 -3.58 -2.57 9.60
C PHE A 166 -3.18 -1.36 10.41
N GLY A 167 -1.87 -1.12 10.57
CA GLY A 167 -1.34 0.07 11.23
C GLY A 167 -1.76 1.36 10.54
N VAL A 168 -1.69 1.39 9.19
CA VAL A 168 -2.18 2.51 8.37
C VAL A 168 -3.67 2.76 8.63
N ALA A 169 -4.50 1.70 8.60
CA ALA A 169 -5.93 1.84 8.84
C ALA A 169 -6.23 2.44 10.22
N CYS A 170 -5.58 1.94 11.27
CA CYS A 170 -5.77 2.42 12.63
C CYS A 170 -5.31 3.89 12.78
N GLU A 171 -4.19 4.25 12.15
CA GLU A 171 -3.67 5.61 12.24
C GLU A 171 -4.53 6.62 11.48
N LEU A 172 -5.11 6.25 10.34
CA LEU A 172 -6.07 7.09 9.60
C LEU A 172 -7.41 7.20 10.34
N HIS A 173 -7.87 6.12 10.97
CA HIS A 173 -9.19 6.05 11.61
C HIS A 173 -9.26 6.83 12.93
N ARG A 174 -8.17 6.85 13.69
CA ARG A 174 -7.98 7.61 14.94
C ARG A 174 -8.74 7.10 16.15
N ASP A 175 -10.04 6.85 16.04
CA ASP A 175 -10.94 6.49 17.12
C ASP A 175 -11.96 5.47 16.60
N TRP A 176 -12.08 4.33 17.26
CA TRP A 176 -13.02 3.27 16.90
C TRP A 176 -14.47 3.76 16.79
N ARG A 177 -14.84 4.74 17.61
CA ARG A 177 -16.20 5.31 17.65
C ARG A 177 -16.58 6.10 16.40
N ASN A 178 -15.61 6.46 15.54
CA ASN A 178 -15.88 7.20 14.31
C ASN A 178 -16.74 6.39 13.32
N ASP A 179 -16.48 5.09 13.22
CA ASP A 179 -17.25 4.13 12.42
C ASP A 179 -16.87 2.70 12.84
N ILE A 180 -17.54 2.19 13.86
CA ILE A 180 -17.28 0.86 14.44
C ILE A 180 -17.56 -0.24 13.42
N GLU A 181 -18.72 -0.16 12.75
CA GLU A 181 -19.19 -1.22 11.84
C GLU A 181 -18.36 -1.28 10.55
N GLY A 182 -18.07 -0.13 9.95
CA GLY A 182 -17.27 -0.07 8.72
C GLY A 182 -15.85 -0.56 8.94
N LEU A 183 -15.21 -0.14 10.04
CA LEU A 183 -13.85 -0.59 10.34
C LEU A 183 -13.81 -2.08 10.74
N ALA A 184 -14.78 -2.55 11.52
CA ALA A 184 -14.90 -3.96 11.87
C ALA A 184 -15.12 -4.83 10.63
N THR A 185 -15.90 -4.36 9.65
CA THR A 185 -16.12 -5.04 8.36
C THR A 185 -14.82 -5.11 7.56
N LEU A 186 -14.10 -3.99 7.40
CA LEU A 186 -12.81 -3.96 6.71
C LEU A 186 -11.84 -4.99 7.31
N PHE A 187 -11.69 -5.00 8.62
CA PHE A 187 -10.76 -5.92 9.28
C PHE A 187 -11.23 -7.38 9.23
N SER A 188 -12.50 -7.65 9.41
CA SER A 188 -13.05 -9.02 9.35
C SER A 188 -12.94 -9.64 7.96
N ASN A 189 -12.96 -8.84 6.90
CA ASN A 189 -12.79 -9.31 5.54
C ASN A 189 -11.36 -9.79 5.25
N HIS A 190 -10.36 -9.19 5.87
CA HIS A 190 -8.96 -9.42 5.56
C HIS A 190 -8.14 -10.08 6.67
N ILE A 191 -8.65 -10.09 7.92
CA ILE A 191 -7.96 -10.68 9.07
C ILE A 191 -8.86 -11.76 9.69
N PRO A 192 -8.59 -13.06 9.46
CA PRO A 192 -9.39 -14.15 10.02
C PRO A 192 -9.51 -14.09 11.56
N ASP A 193 -8.43 -13.74 12.25
CA ASP A 193 -8.44 -13.60 13.71
C ASP A 193 -9.34 -12.47 14.19
N TYR A 194 -9.39 -11.36 13.43
CA TYR A 194 -10.30 -10.25 13.73
C TYR A 194 -11.77 -10.65 13.51
N ARG A 195 -12.05 -11.41 12.47
CA ARG A 195 -13.38 -12.00 12.23
C ARG A 195 -13.81 -12.88 13.38
N ASN A 196 -12.91 -13.74 13.89
CA ASN A 196 -13.17 -14.58 15.06
C ASN A 196 -13.45 -13.75 16.31
N LEU A 197 -12.70 -12.67 16.53
CA LEU A 197 -12.95 -11.72 17.62
C LEU A 197 -14.37 -11.14 17.53
N MET A 198 -14.77 -10.64 16.36
CA MET A 198 -16.11 -10.07 16.15
C MET A 198 -17.23 -11.11 16.33
N THR A 199 -17.03 -12.33 15.82
CA THR A 199 -17.99 -13.45 16.02
C THR A 199 -18.17 -13.75 17.51
N SER A 200 -17.09 -13.80 18.27
CA SER A 200 -17.14 -14.03 19.72
C SER A 200 -17.87 -12.91 20.45
N TYR A 201 -17.57 -11.67 20.11
CA TYR A 201 -18.24 -10.50 20.66
C TYR A 201 -19.75 -10.52 20.39
N ASP A 202 -20.17 -10.76 19.15
CA ASP A 202 -21.57 -10.85 18.74
C ASP A 202 -22.32 -11.95 19.48
N THR A 203 -21.69 -13.11 19.64
CA THR A 203 -22.30 -14.24 20.36
C THR A 203 -22.56 -13.89 21.83
N LEU A 204 -21.64 -13.19 22.48
CA LEU A 204 -21.78 -12.80 23.88
C LEU A 204 -22.77 -11.65 24.11
N THR A 205 -22.93 -10.78 23.12
CA THR A 205 -23.79 -9.58 23.26
C THR A 205 -25.22 -9.81 22.81
N LYS A 206 -25.46 -10.69 21.82
CA LYS A 206 -26.81 -11.02 21.31
C LYS A 206 -27.55 -12.06 22.15
N GLN A 207 -26.90 -12.65 23.19
CA GLN A 207 -27.55 -13.54 24.15
C GLN A 207 -28.16 -12.82 25.37
N LYS A 208 -28.12 -11.49 25.36
CA LYS A 208 -28.79 -10.63 26.34
C LYS A 208 -30.02 -9.97 25.71
#